data_15741916152eedf37b296fb429afac50
#
_entry.id   15741916152eedf37b296fb429afac50
#
_cell.length_a   1.000
_cell.length_b   1.000
_cell.length_c   1.000
_cell.angle_alpha   90.00
_cell.angle_beta   90.00
_cell.angle_gamma   90.00
#
_symmetry.space_group_name_H-M   'P 1'
#
loop_
_entity.id
_entity.type
_entity.pdbx_description
1 polymer ?
#
loop_
_entity_poly.entity_id
_entity_poly.type
_entity_poly.pdbx_seq_one_letter_code
_entity_poly.pdbx_strand_id
1 'polypeptide(L)'
;MDNRMMKGMKPRVAIVDANALACIGLKHMLQEVMPFMEVETLGSFAALEANGPNVFFHYFVETNIVVSNMAFFAARRHKTIVLSPSVNPTAQLAGFHTLCTHQPESGFVRQLLMLEQHAHGHGQNLPPVEKRADDRTLTEREVEVLALVVKGMINKEIADALNISTTTVITHRKNIQEKLGIKSVSALTIYAVMHGIVSMDI
;
A
#
# COMPACT_ATOMS: atom_id res chain seq x y z
N MET A 1 -19.65 18.21 13.35
CA MET A 1 -20.14 16.82 13.28
C MET A 1 -19.09 15.92 13.90
N ASP A 2 -19.53 15.11 14.77
CA ASP A 2 -18.85 14.58 15.95
C ASP A 2 -17.66 13.63 15.63
N ASN A 3 -16.47 14.03 16.06
CA ASN A 3 -15.20 13.29 15.90
C ASN A 3 -15.11 12.05 16.85
N ARG A 4 -16.17 11.72 17.55
CA ARG A 4 -16.19 10.63 18.56
C ARG A 4 -16.64 9.26 18.03
N MET A 5 -17.21 9.17 16.82
CA MET A 5 -17.73 7.90 16.27
C MET A 5 -16.75 7.07 15.42
N MET A 6 -15.54 7.55 15.16
CA MET A 6 -14.57 6.83 14.32
C MET A 6 -13.53 5.99 15.11
N LYS A 7 -13.67 5.89 16.44
CA LYS A 7 -12.77 5.07 17.27
C LYS A 7 -13.10 3.59 17.11
N GLY A 8 -12.48 2.91 16.13
CA GLY A 8 -12.57 1.45 15.95
C GLY A 8 -12.89 0.95 14.54
N MET A 9 -13.26 1.82 13.60
CA MET A 9 -13.50 1.40 12.21
C MET A 9 -12.21 1.46 11.40
N LYS A 10 -11.88 0.36 10.73
CA LYS A 10 -10.75 0.32 9.79
C LYS A 10 -11.04 1.27 8.62
N PRO A 11 -10.05 2.05 8.15
CA PRO A 11 -10.25 2.88 6.96
C PRO A 11 -10.57 1.98 5.76
N ARG A 12 -11.60 2.37 5.00
CA ARG A 12 -12.08 1.62 3.83
C ARG A 12 -11.53 2.21 2.54
N VAL A 13 -11.10 1.35 1.64
CA VAL A 13 -10.61 1.69 0.30
C VAL A 13 -11.46 0.96 -0.73
N ALA A 14 -11.86 1.66 -1.80
CA ALA A 14 -12.60 1.05 -2.90
C ALA A 14 -11.67 0.80 -4.10
N ILE A 15 -11.78 -0.38 -4.70
CA ILE A 15 -11.26 -0.67 -6.04
C ILE A 15 -12.47 -0.69 -6.97
N VAL A 16 -12.47 0.17 -8.00
CA VAL A 16 -13.59 0.30 -8.93
C VAL A 16 -13.11 -0.07 -10.33
N ASP A 17 -13.33 -1.30 -10.71
CA ASP A 17 -12.90 -1.88 -11.98
C ASP A 17 -13.82 -3.06 -12.35
N ALA A 18 -14.21 -3.16 -13.62
CA ALA A 18 -15.00 -4.28 -14.13
C ALA A 18 -14.15 -5.57 -14.28
N ASN A 19 -12.82 -5.46 -14.29
CA ASN A 19 -11.90 -6.59 -14.40
C ASN A 19 -11.70 -7.28 -13.05
N ALA A 20 -12.38 -8.41 -12.85
CA ALA A 20 -12.33 -9.18 -11.60
C ALA A 20 -10.91 -9.64 -11.22
N LEU A 21 -10.07 -10.01 -12.20
CA LEU A 21 -8.68 -10.44 -11.94
C LEU A 21 -7.83 -9.27 -11.45
N ALA A 22 -7.97 -8.09 -12.07
CA ALA A 22 -7.30 -6.88 -11.61
C ALA A 22 -7.74 -6.51 -10.18
N CYS A 23 -9.03 -6.59 -9.90
CA CYS A 23 -9.57 -6.37 -8.55
C CYS A 23 -9.00 -7.32 -7.52
N ILE A 24 -8.95 -8.62 -7.81
CA ILE A 24 -8.43 -9.66 -6.90
C ILE A 24 -6.94 -9.41 -6.64
N GLY A 25 -6.15 -9.19 -7.70
CA GLY A 25 -4.72 -8.95 -7.60
C GLY A 25 -4.40 -7.68 -6.79
N LEU A 26 -5.04 -6.56 -7.13
CA LEU A 26 -4.83 -5.29 -6.43
C LEU A 26 -5.31 -5.35 -4.98
N LYS A 27 -6.46 -5.98 -4.72
CA LYS A 27 -6.95 -6.19 -3.36
C LYS A 27 -5.95 -6.98 -2.52
N HIS A 28 -5.40 -8.07 -3.06
CA HIS A 28 -4.39 -8.88 -2.38
C HIS A 28 -3.14 -8.05 -2.05
N MET A 29 -2.62 -7.32 -3.03
CA MET A 29 -1.45 -6.46 -2.83
C MET A 29 -1.71 -5.36 -1.79
N LEU A 30 -2.85 -4.68 -1.86
CA LEU A 30 -3.21 -3.64 -0.89
C LEU A 30 -3.37 -4.19 0.52
N GLN A 31 -3.94 -5.40 0.68
CA GLN A 31 -4.09 -6.04 1.99
C GLN A 31 -2.75 -6.53 2.57
N GLU A 32 -1.79 -6.93 1.73
CA GLU A 32 -0.43 -7.24 2.17
C GLU A 32 0.33 -6.00 2.63
N VAL A 33 0.18 -4.90 1.90
CA VAL A 33 0.87 -3.62 2.15
C VAL A 33 0.23 -2.86 3.32
N MET A 34 -1.09 -2.86 3.39
CA MET A 34 -1.90 -2.09 4.34
C MET A 34 -2.91 -2.99 5.07
N PRO A 35 -2.47 -3.94 5.92
CA PRO A 35 -3.36 -4.92 6.56
C PRO A 35 -4.39 -4.28 7.52
N PHE A 36 -4.20 -3.01 7.87
CA PHE A 36 -5.11 -2.23 8.69
C PHE A 36 -6.28 -1.62 7.89
N MET A 37 -6.24 -1.67 6.56
CA MET A 37 -7.30 -1.16 5.69
C MET A 37 -8.28 -2.27 5.29
N GLU A 38 -9.53 -1.89 5.14
CA GLU A 38 -10.56 -2.74 4.54
C GLU A 38 -10.69 -2.40 3.05
N VAL A 39 -10.42 -3.38 2.17
CA VAL A 39 -10.45 -3.20 0.72
C VAL A 39 -11.70 -3.83 0.13
N GLU A 40 -12.53 -3.00 -0.49
CA GLU A 40 -13.76 -3.41 -1.18
C GLU A 40 -13.60 -3.29 -2.71
N THR A 41 -14.11 -4.27 -3.43
CA THR A 41 -14.08 -4.31 -4.90
C THR A 41 -15.46 -4.07 -5.46
N LEU A 42 -15.59 -3.11 -6.38
CA LEU A 42 -16.83 -2.65 -6.97
C LEU A 42 -16.67 -2.69 -8.50
N GLY A 43 -17.57 -3.36 -9.19
CA GLY A 43 -17.48 -3.58 -10.64
C GLY A 43 -17.90 -2.38 -11.50
N SER A 44 -18.41 -1.29 -10.91
CA SER A 44 -18.89 -0.14 -11.64
C SER A 44 -19.00 1.12 -10.78
N PHE A 45 -19.13 2.28 -11.43
CA PHE A 45 -19.42 3.54 -10.75
C PHE A 45 -20.77 3.51 -10.02
N ALA A 46 -21.81 2.90 -10.60
CA ALA A 46 -23.11 2.76 -9.95
C ALA A 46 -23.02 1.96 -8.64
N ALA A 47 -22.16 0.92 -8.60
CA ALA A 47 -21.90 0.19 -7.37
C ALA A 47 -21.20 1.06 -6.33
N LEU A 48 -20.28 1.94 -6.72
CA LEU A 48 -19.64 2.90 -5.82
C LEU A 48 -20.66 3.88 -5.23
N GLU A 49 -21.57 4.40 -6.06
CA GLU A 49 -22.61 5.33 -5.59
C GLU A 49 -23.57 4.64 -4.60
N ALA A 50 -24.00 3.41 -4.91
CA ALA A 50 -24.91 2.63 -4.05
C ALA A 50 -24.29 2.30 -2.67
N ASN A 51 -22.97 2.14 -2.60
CA ASN A 51 -22.25 1.87 -1.35
C ASN A 51 -21.90 3.13 -0.55
N GLY A 52 -22.33 4.31 -0.99
CA GLY A 52 -22.06 5.57 -0.30
C GLY A 52 -20.60 6.00 -0.44
N PRO A 53 -20.26 6.73 -1.50
CA PRO A 53 -18.86 7.02 -1.84
C PRO A 53 -18.07 7.75 -0.76
N ASN A 54 -18.74 8.45 0.15
CA ASN A 54 -18.04 9.21 1.20
C ASN A 54 -17.48 8.34 2.34
N VAL A 55 -17.83 7.05 2.40
CA VAL A 55 -17.31 6.13 3.42
C VAL A 55 -15.89 5.66 3.10
N PHE A 56 -15.45 5.81 1.85
CA PHE A 56 -14.12 5.38 1.42
C PHE A 56 -13.09 6.49 1.61
N PHE A 57 -11.93 6.11 2.07
CA PHE A 57 -10.77 6.98 2.23
C PHE A 57 -10.11 7.29 0.90
N HIS A 58 -9.90 6.25 0.08
CA HIS A 58 -9.38 6.32 -1.28
C HIS A 58 -10.17 5.46 -2.25
N TYR A 59 -10.10 5.84 -3.52
CA TYR A 59 -10.63 5.07 -4.64
C TYR A 59 -9.50 4.73 -5.59
N PHE A 60 -9.31 3.46 -5.90
CA PHE A 60 -8.50 2.98 -7.01
C PHE A 60 -9.43 2.69 -8.17
N VAL A 61 -9.40 3.48 -9.21
CA VAL A 61 -10.45 3.48 -10.25
C VAL A 61 -9.85 3.29 -11.63
N GLU A 62 -10.43 2.38 -12.42
CA GLU A 62 -10.07 2.17 -13.82
C GLU A 62 -10.30 3.47 -14.64
N THR A 63 -9.40 3.72 -15.60
CA THR A 63 -9.35 4.96 -16.38
C THR A 63 -10.69 5.33 -17.03
N ASN A 64 -11.38 4.38 -17.69
CA ASN A 64 -12.62 4.68 -18.41
C ASN A 64 -13.76 5.05 -17.45
N ILE A 65 -13.79 4.45 -16.26
CA ILE A 65 -14.77 4.79 -15.22
C ILE A 65 -14.54 6.23 -14.75
N VAL A 66 -13.27 6.65 -14.57
CA VAL A 66 -12.94 8.03 -14.19
C VAL A 66 -13.35 9.01 -15.28
N VAL A 67 -13.00 8.74 -16.54
CA VAL A 67 -13.31 9.60 -17.68
C VAL A 67 -14.82 9.75 -17.88
N SER A 68 -15.56 8.65 -17.74
CA SER A 68 -17.03 8.66 -17.89
C SER A 68 -17.76 9.39 -16.75
N ASN A 69 -17.10 9.54 -15.58
CA ASN A 69 -17.68 10.16 -14.38
C ASN A 69 -16.77 11.30 -13.85
N MET A 70 -16.18 12.04 -14.78
CA MET A 70 -15.13 13.03 -14.51
C MET A 70 -15.54 14.05 -13.43
N ALA A 71 -16.75 14.56 -13.47
CA ALA A 71 -17.21 15.58 -12.52
C ALA A 71 -17.17 15.08 -11.06
N PHE A 72 -17.54 13.81 -10.87
CA PHE A 72 -17.50 13.18 -9.55
C PHE A 72 -16.08 13.01 -9.02
N PHE A 73 -15.18 12.46 -9.85
CA PHE A 73 -13.81 12.18 -9.43
C PHE A 73 -12.93 13.43 -9.38
N ALA A 74 -13.17 14.43 -10.24
CA ALA A 74 -12.46 15.71 -10.17
C ALA A 74 -12.71 16.46 -8.87
N ALA A 75 -13.94 16.42 -8.34
CA ALA A 75 -14.27 16.98 -7.03
C ALA A 75 -13.58 16.21 -5.87
N ARG A 76 -13.14 14.99 -6.11
CA ARG A 76 -12.50 14.08 -5.12
C ARG A 76 -11.09 13.66 -5.55
N ARG A 77 -10.42 14.51 -6.31
CA ARG A 77 -9.11 14.24 -6.91
C ARG A 77 -8.07 13.75 -5.91
N HIS A 78 -8.02 14.33 -4.72
CA HIS A 78 -7.11 13.97 -3.65
C HIS A 78 -7.33 12.56 -3.06
N LYS A 79 -8.49 11.96 -3.29
CA LYS A 79 -8.84 10.60 -2.87
C LYS A 79 -8.78 9.60 -4.01
N THR A 80 -8.65 10.06 -5.27
CA THR A 80 -8.78 9.23 -6.45
C THR A 80 -7.40 8.89 -7.00
N ILE A 81 -7.14 7.60 -7.11
CA ILE A 81 -5.96 7.02 -7.75
C ILE A 81 -6.44 6.32 -9.02
N VAL A 82 -5.97 6.78 -10.17
CA VAL A 82 -6.41 6.24 -11.47
C VAL A 82 -5.52 5.06 -11.84
N LEU A 83 -6.15 3.92 -12.10
CA LEU A 83 -5.49 2.73 -12.64
C LEU A 83 -5.37 2.91 -14.16
N SER A 84 -4.16 3.16 -14.64
CA SER A 84 -3.90 3.44 -16.07
C SER A 84 -3.02 2.35 -16.68
N PRO A 85 -3.31 1.91 -17.92
CA PRO A 85 -2.40 1.04 -18.65
C PRO A 85 -1.13 1.75 -19.11
N SER A 86 -1.10 3.09 -19.09
CA SER A 86 0.03 3.90 -19.53
C SER A 86 0.74 4.61 -18.40
N VAL A 87 2.06 4.67 -18.49
CA VAL A 87 2.92 5.46 -17.56
C VAL A 87 2.67 6.96 -17.73
N ASN A 88 2.34 7.40 -18.96
CA ASN A 88 2.01 8.79 -19.27
C ASN A 88 0.50 8.93 -19.47
N PRO A 89 -0.25 9.31 -18.44
CA PRO A 89 -1.69 9.48 -18.56
C PRO A 89 -2.02 10.60 -19.54
N THR A 90 -3.21 10.50 -20.17
CA THR A 90 -3.73 11.52 -21.07
C THR A 90 -3.90 12.86 -20.34
N ALA A 91 -3.92 13.97 -21.11
CA ALA A 91 -4.16 15.31 -20.57
C ALA A 91 -5.46 15.41 -19.74
N GLN A 92 -6.46 14.57 -20.03
CA GLN A 92 -7.72 14.49 -19.27
C GLN A 92 -7.54 14.04 -17.82
N LEU A 93 -6.49 13.30 -17.53
CA LEU A 93 -6.16 12.82 -16.18
C LEU A 93 -5.15 13.73 -15.45
N ALA A 94 -4.83 14.88 -16.05
CA ALA A 94 -3.91 15.83 -15.42
C ALA A 94 -4.39 16.23 -14.02
N GLY A 95 -3.49 16.09 -13.05
CA GLY A 95 -3.75 16.39 -11.64
C GLY A 95 -4.40 15.27 -10.84
N PHE A 96 -4.64 14.09 -11.40
CA PHE A 96 -4.90 12.88 -10.64
C PHE A 96 -3.60 12.13 -10.31
N HIS A 97 -3.58 11.43 -9.20
CA HIS A 97 -2.58 10.40 -8.98
C HIS A 97 -2.87 9.21 -9.89
N THR A 98 -1.85 8.72 -10.59
CA THR A 98 -2.00 7.59 -11.50
C THR A 98 -1.09 6.44 -11.10
N LEU A 99 -1.58 5.23 -11.24
CA LEU A 99 -0.86 3.99 -10.99
C LEU A 99 -0.85 3.18 -12.29
N CYS A 100 0.34 2.94 -12.85
CA CYS A 100 0.45 2.19 -14.10
C CYS A 100 0.23 0.69 -13.82
N THR A 101 -0.74 0.08 -14.53
CA THR A 101 -1.05 -1.34 -14.40
C THR A 101 -0.25 -2.23 -15.36
N HIS A 102 0.33 -1.66 -16.43
CA HIS A 102 1.14 -2.39 -17.41
C HIS A 102 2.64 -2.18 -17.16
N GLN A 103 3.11 -2.67 -16.03
CA GLN A 103 4.51 -2.64 -15.66
C GLN A 103 4.86 -3.87 -14.81
N PRO A 104 6.15 -4.21 -14.65
CA PRO A 104 6.57 -5.27 -13.73
C PRO A 104 6.09 -5.01 -12.29
N GLU A 105 5.83 -6.08 -11.55
CA GLU A 105 5.37 -6.03 -10.17
C GLU A 105 6.19 -5.07 -9.30
N SER A 106 7.52 -5.12 -9.40
CA SER A 106 8.43 -4.23 -8.65
C SER A 106 8.21 -2.74 -8.93
N GLY A 107 7.89 -2.40 -10.20
CA GLY A 107 7.55 -1.03 -10.60
C GLY A 107 6.20 -0.59 -10.03
N PHE A 108 5.21 -1.48 -10.09
CA PHE A 108 3.87 -1.23 -9.55
C PHE A 108 3.92 -0.97 -8.04
N VAL A 109 4.61 -1.84 -7.31
CA VAL A 109 4.83 -1.72 -5.87
C VAL A 109 5.54 -0.40 -5.52
N ARG A 110 6.58 -0.02 -6.28
CA ARG A 110 7.29 1.26 -6.08
C ARG A 110 6.35 2.46 -6.25
N GLN A 111 5.51 2.47 -7.29
CA GLN A 111 4.55 3.56 -7.49
C GLN A 111 3.52 3.64 -6.38
N LEU A 112 3.02 2.50 -5.92
CA LEU A 112 2.08 2.42 -4.80
C LEU A 112 2.67 3.04 -3.53
N LEU A 113 3.94 2.75 -3.25
CA LEU A 113 4.68 3.33 -2.12
C LEU A 113 4.85 4.84 -2.21
N MET A 114 5.22 5.33 -3.41
CA MET A 114 5.36 6.78 -3.61
C MET A 114 4.05 7.51 -3.38
N LEU A 115 2.91 6.93 -3.78
CA LEU A 115 1.59 7.51 -3.52
C LEU A 115 1.32 7.63 -2.01
N GLU A 116 1.71 6.63 -1.24
CA GLU A 116 1.53 6.62 0.20
C GLU A 116 2.41 7.65 0.92
N GLN A 117 3.68 7.77 0.51
CA GLN A 117 4.59 8.79 1.06
C GLN A 117 4.10 10.22 0.81
N HIS A 118 3.54 10.50 -0.36
CA HIS A 118 2.95 11.81 -0.68
C HIS A 118 1.69 12.10 0.15
N ALA A 119 0.89 11.08 0.44
CA ALA A 119 -0.28 11.22 1.32
C ALA A 119 0.12 11.57 2.75
N HIS A 120 1.24 11.06 3.26
CA HIS A 120 1.78 11.37 4.58
C HIS A 120 2.50 12.74 4.64
N GLY A 121 3.13 13.18 3.54
CA GLY A 121 3.88 14.45 3.48
C GLY A 121 3.03 15.72 3.59
N HIS A 122 1.74 15.66 3.30
CA HIS A 122 0.80 16.77 3.39
C HIS A 122 -0.20 16.70 4.56
N GLY A 123 0.02 15.83 5.53
CA GLY A 123 -0.52 15.98 6.91
C GLY A 123 -2.03 15.95 7.10
N GLN A 124 -2.86 15.58 6.14
CA GLN A 124 -4.30 15.78 6.30
C GLN A 124 -5.26 14.62 6.06
N ASN A 125 -4.84 13.42 5.64
CA ASN A 125 -5.86 12.42 5.27
C ASN A 125 -5.63 10.95 5.66
N LEU A 126 -4.67 10.62 6.53
CA LEU A 126 -4.65 9.30 7.16
C LEU A 126 -4.81 9.47 8.68
N PRO A 127 -5.68 8.67 9.32
CA PRO A 127 -5.75 8.69 10.77
C PRO A 127 -4.36 8.32 11.32
N PRO A 128 -3.90 8.98 12.40
CA PRO A 128 -2.65 8.62 13.03
C PRO A 128 -2.73 7.15 13.40
N VAL A 129 -1.77 6.36 12.91
CA VAL A 129 -1.58 5.00 13.39
C VAL A 129 -1.26 5.13 14.87
N GLU A 130 -2.24 4.92 15.73
CA GLU A 130 -1.97 4.78 17.16
C GLU A 130 -0.97 3.63 17.29
N LYS A 131 0.26 3.95 17.71
CA LYS A 131 1.25 2.97 18.15
C LYS A 131 0.61 2.21 19.31
N ARG A 132 -0.04 1.10 19.01
CA ARG A 132 -0.29 0.12 20.06
C ARG A 132 1.07 -0.42 20.45
N ALA A 133 1.54 0.03 21.60
CA ALA A 133 2.65 -0.59 22.31
C ALA A 133 2.16 -1.99 22.68
N ASP A 134 2.37 -2.93 21.79
CA ASP A 134 2.16 -4.34 22.10
C ASP A 134 2.95 -5.17 21.08
N ASP A 135 3.78 -6.05 21.55
CA ASP A 135 4.49 -7.23 21.02
C ASP A 135 4.84 -7.34 19.49
N ARG A 136 4.48 -6.34 18.69
CA ARG A 136 4.71 -6.27 17.22
C ARG A 136 5.89 -5.39 16.82
N THR A 137 6.60 -4.81 17.78
CA THR A 137 7.80 -4.03 17.47
C THR A 137 8.96 -4.97 17.13
N LEU A 138 9.59 -4.73 15.98
CA LEU A 138 10.81 -5.44 15.61
C LEU A 138 11.92 -5.05 16.60
N THR A 139 12.70 -6.04 17.02
CA THR A 139 13.95 -5.79 17.74
C THR A 139 14.99 -5.13 16.83
N GLU A 140 16.00 -4.47 17.39
CA GLU A 140 17.11 -3.88 16.60
C GLU A 140 17.71 -4.91 15.63
N ARG A 141 17.87 -6.15 16.09
CA ARG A 141 18.41 -7.24 15.27
C ARG A 141 17.49 -7.66 14.13
N GLU A 142 16.20 -7.66 14.35
CA GLU A 142 15.20 -7.92 13.31
C GLU A 142 15.13 -6.79 12.29
N VAL A 143 15.33 -5.54 12.71
CA VAL A 143 15.45 -4.37 11.81
C VAL A 143 16.68 -4.48 10.93
N GLU A 144 17.84 -4.86 11.47
CA GLU A 144 19.08 -5.09 10.69
C GLU A 144 18.88 -6.20 9.65
N VAL A 145 18.30 -7.34 10.06
CA VAL A 145 18.01 -8.45 9.15
C VAL A 145 17.02 -7.99 8.06
N LEU A 146 15.96 -7.27 8.43
CA LEU A 146 14.97 -6.76 7.48
C LEU A 146 15.62 -5.83 6.44
N ALA A 147 16.50 -4.92 6.86
CA ALA A 147 17.21 -4.02 5.97
C ALA A 147 18.03 -4.77 4.91
N LEU A 148 18.68 -5.86 5.27
CA LEU A 148 19.48 -6.67 4.35
C LEU A 148 18.61 -7.55 3.43
N VAL A 149 17.50 -8.09 3.94
CA VAL A 149 16.49 -8.81 3.14
C VAL A 149 15.94 -7.94 2.02
N VAL A 150 15.63 -6.71 2.34
CA VAL A 150 15.07 -5.72 1.39
C VAL A 150 16.10 -5.29 0.35
N LYS A 151 17.37 -5.29 0.68
CA LYS A 151 18.49 -5.09 -0.28
C LYS A 151 18.72 -6.29 -1.21
N GLY A 152 17.92 -7.37 -1.07
CA GLY A 152 18.01 -8.54 -1.92
C GLY A 152 19.06 -9.58 -1.51
N MET A 153 19.66 -9.44 -0.33
CA MET A 153 20.70 -10.38 0.15
C MET A 153 20.08 -11.74 0.50
N ILE A 154 20.78 -12.81 0.13
CA ILE A 154 20.40 -14.17 0.52
C ILE A 154 20.81 -14.46 1.97
N ASN A 155 20.19 -15.49 2.58
CA ASN A 155 20.39 -15.79 4.01
C ASN A 155 21.87 -15.99 4.38
N LYS A 156 22.70 -16.53 3.49
CA LYS A 156 24.12 -16.73 3.73
C LYS A 156 24.87 -15.39 3.80
N GLU A 157 24.60 -14.47 2.88
CA GLU A 157 25.21 -13.14 2.85
C GLU A 157 24.81 -12.32 4.08
N ILE A 158 23.53 -12.43 4.51
CA ILE A 158 23.04 -11.81 5.75
C ILE A 158 23.76 -12.38 6.98
N ALA A 159 23.94 -13.70 7.01
CA ALA A 159 24.64 -14.38 8.10
C ALA A 159 26.09 -13.90 8.21
N ASP A 160 26.79 -13.81 7.08
CA ASP A 160 28.17 -13.32 7.00
C ASP A 160 28.26 -11.84 7.40
N ALA A 161 27.35 -10.99 6.87
CA ALA A 161 27.32 -9.55 7.16
C ALA A 161 27.03 -9.24 8.64
N LEU A 162 26.22 -10.05 9.28
CA LEU A 162 25.81 -9.85 10.67
C LEU A 162 26.57 -10.69 11.69
N ASN A 163 27.53 -11.53 11.24
CA ASN A 163 28.30 -12.47 12.07
C ASN A 163 27.39 -13.41 12.90
N ILE A 164 26.39 -14.01 12.27
CA ILE A 164 25.48 -14.99 12.88
C ILE A 164 25.33 -16.23 11.99
N SER A 165 24.73 -17.29 12.53
CA SER A 165 24.44 -18.47 11.74
C SER A 165 23.31 -18.23 10.72
N THR A 166 23.34 -18.94 9.60
CA THR A 166 22.24 -18.94 8.60
C THR A 166 20.91 -19.37 9.25
N THR A 167 20.96 -20.31 10.20
CA THR A 167 19.78 -20.75 10.96
C THR A 167 19.19 -19.59 11.78
N THR A 168 20.06 -18.77 12.38
CA THR A 168 19.62 -17.58 13.14
C THR A 168 18.94 -16.56 12.23
N VAL A 169 19.46 -16.33 11.00
CA VAL A 169 18.83 -15.47 9.99
C VAL A 169 17.44 -15.98 9.63
N ILE A 170 17.28 -17.29 9.40
CA ILE A 170 15.98 -17.91 9.09
C ILE A 170 15.00 -17.67 10.25
N THR A 171 15.45 -17.81 11.49
CA THR A 171 14.62 -17.57 12.68
C THR A 171 14.19 -16.10 12.75
N HIS A 172 15.11 -15.14 12.54
CA HIS A 172 14.74 -13.71 12.53
C HIS A 172 13.74 -13.40 11.40
N ARG A 173 13.93 -13.92 10.21
CA ARG A 173 12.99 -13.73 9.09
C ARG A 173 11.59 -14.26 9.43
N LYS A 174 11.50 -15.42 10.07
CA LYS A 174 10.23 -15.99 10.53
C LYS A 174 9.57 -15.08 11.57
N ASN A 175 10.32 -14.64 12.57
CA ASN A 175 9.81 -13.75 13.61
C ASN A 175 9.33 -12.39 13.03
N ILE A 176 10.08 -11.82 12.07
CA ILE A 176 9.68 -10.60 11.37
C ILE A 176 8.34 -10.80 10.68
N GLN A 177 8.18 -11.90 9.93
CA GLN A 177 6.94 -12.22 9.22
C GLN A 177 5.77 -12.43 10.19
N GLU A 178 5.99 -13.11 11.31
CA GLU A 178 4.97 -13.34 12.34
C GLU A 178 4.58 -12.05 13.06
N LYS A 179 5.55 -11.24 13.48
CA LYS A 179 5.31 -9.96 14.16
C LYS A 179 4.58 -8.95 13.28
N LEU A 180 4.96 -8.87 12.00
CA LEU A 180 4.37 -7.91 11.07
C LEU A 180 3.10 -8.44 10.39
N GLY A 181 2.86 -9.75 10.40
CA GLY A 181 1.81 -10.39 9.62
C GLY A 181 2.07 -10.38 8.11
N ILE A 182 3.32 -10.12 7.68
CA ILE A 182 3.72 -9.93 6.29
C ILE A 182 4.52 -11.14 5.84
N LYS A 183 4.10 -11.80 4.74
CA LYS A 183 4.75 -13.02 4.22
C LYS A 183 5.62 -12.78 2.98
N SER A 184 5.28 -11.80 2.13
CA SER A 184 6.03 -11.53 0.89
C SER A 184 7.22 -10.60 1.13
N VAL A 185 8.31 -10.81 0.38
CA VAL A 185 9.50 -9.92 0.45
C VAL A 185 9.15 -8.53 -0.07
N SER A 186 8.31 -8.44 -1.09
CA SER A 186 7.84 -7.16 -1.64
C SER A 186 7.12 -6.33 -0.58
N ALA A 187 6.21 -6.93 0.19
CA ALA A 187 5.50 -6.25 1.27
C ALA A 187 6.43 -5.90 2.46
N LEU A 188 7.45 -6.72 2.73
CA LEU A 188 8.50 -6.39 3.71
C LEU A 188 9.35 -5.19 3.25
N THR A 189 9.63 -5.07 1.95
CA THR A 189 10.32 -3.91 1.36
C THR A 189 9.52 -2.64 1.61
N ILE A 190 8.22 -2.73 1.37
CA ILE A 190 7.27 -1.65 1.61
C ILE A 190 7.32 -1.19 3.07
N TYR A 191 7.16 -2.13 3.97
CA TYR A 191 7.21 -1.86 5.41
C TYR A 191 8.53 -1.17 5.81
N ALA A 192 9.66 -1.68 5.32
CA ALA A 192 10.99 -1.15 5.67
C ALA A 192 11.19 0.29 5.20
N VAL A 193 10.71 0.63 4.00
CA VAL A 193 10.76 2.01 3.46
C VAL A 193 9.83 2.93 4.26
N MET A 194 8.60 2.50 4.54
CA MET A 194 7.62 3.30 5.30
C MET A 194 8.10 3.63 6.72
N HIS A 195 8.82 2.72 7.34
CA HIS A 195 9.35 2.92 8.69
C HIS A 195 10.77 3.49 8.71
N GLY A 196 11.30 3.91 7.55
CA GLY A 196 12.63 4.53 7.45
C GLY A 196 13.79 3.57 7.77
N ILE A 197 13.55 2.25 7.69
CA ILE A 197 14.56 1.22 7.93
C ILE A 197 15.57 1.18 6.77
N VAL A 198 15.10 1.46 5.56
CA VAL A 198 15.94 1.63 4.37
C VAL A 198 15.50 2.88 3.61
N SER A 199 16.48 3.66 3.11
CA SER A 199 16.24 4.71 2.13
C SER A 199 16.33 4.10 0.73
N MET A 200 15.42 4.52 -0.17
CA MET A 200 15.58 4.23 -1.59
C MET A 200 16.56 5.25 -2.18
N ASP A 201 17.85 4.95 -2.15
CA ASP A 201 18.83 5.67 -2.97
C ASP A 201 18.60 5.25 -4.43
N ILE A 202 18.16 6.22 -5.23
CA ILE A 202 17.95 6.12 -6.69
C ILE A 202 19.25 6.51 -7.36
#